data_15e56e23af7e5cf539470d43b61542ba
#
_entry.id   15e56e23af7e5cf539470d43b61542ba
#
_cell.length_a   1.000
_cell.length_b   1.000
_cell.length_c   1.000
_cell.angle_alpha   90.00
_cell.angle_beta   90.00
_cell.angle_gamma   90.00
#
_symmetry.space_group_name_H-M   'P 1'
#
loop_
_entity.id
_entity.type
_entity.pdbx_description
1 polymer ?
#
loop_
_entity_poly.entity_id
_entity_poly.type
_entity_poly.pdbx_seq_one_letter_code
_entity_poly.pdbx_strand_id
1 'polypeptide(L)'
;MNNLPYNSHHNNNQYNHTPTTWLPEHNYPPHTSHERGITPSPVQSQLCHIALQSIEISCDLADVVRVPRRPGGERENDAEHSWSLAALAPELRACLYPRLDNDTVQQFATVHELLEIATGDVATFDLTPVQLSIKQQNEQQAAHTLLQRLPPVMRQGLERYEAQNTPEARFVRAVDKILPVAMDIVGQGVRVVEEDYGIKNLAELQAAHDKLIESFTQRFGTEFPELAELYANLAYHF
;
A
#
# COMPACT_ATOMS: atom_id res chain seq x y z
N MET A 1 -24.78 24.90 -11.69
CA MET A 1 -24.08 24.96 -12.99
C MET A 1 -22.98 26.00 -12.88
N ASN A 2 -21.78 25.63 -12.53
CA ASN A 2 -20.56 26.43 -12.75
C ASN A 2 -19.40 25.45 -12.69
N ASN A 3 -18.93 25.09 -13.89
CA ASN A 3 -17.71 24.33 -14.10
C ASN A 3 -16.52 25.20 -13.70
N LEU A 4 -15.80 24.80 -12.67
CA LEU A 4 -14.45 25.31 -12.42
C LEU A 4 -13.46 24.39 -13.16
N PRO A 5 -12.53 24.97 -13.94
CA PRO A 5 -11.52 24.18 -14.63
C PRO A 5 -10.46 23.68 -13.64
N TYR A 6 -10.35 22.38 -13.53
CA TYR A 6 -9.24 21.68 -12.88
C TYR A 6 -7.99 21.85 -13.71
N ASN A 7 -7.02 22.60 -13.18
CA ASN A 7 -5.73 22.79 -13.81
C ASN A 7 -4.85 21.56 -13.54
N SER A 8 -4.97 20.56 -14.39
CA SER A 8 -4.06 19.42 -14.40
C SER A 8 -2.72 19.85 -14.98
N HIS A 9 -1.77 20.23 -14.13
CA HIS A 9 -0.37 20.17 -14.51
C HIS A 9 0.04 18.70 -14.60
N HIS A 10 -0.19 18.14 -15.78
CA HIS A 10 0.41 16.87 -16.17
C HIS A 10 1.93 17.06 -16.23
N ASN A 11 2.59 16.67 -15.18
CA ASN A 11 3.98 16.30 -15.26
C ASN A 11 4.02 14.95 -15.98
N ASN A 12 4.16 15.00 -17.31
CA ASN A 12 4.46 13.85 -18.16
C ASN A 12 5.90 13.38 -17.86
N ASN A 13 6.13 12.82 -16.70
CA ASN A 13 7.25 11.94 -16.52
C ASN A 13 6.83 10.56 -17.07
N GLN A 14 7.04 10.42 -18.38
CA GLN A 14 7.15 9.10 -19.00
C GLN A 14 8.36 8.42 -18.37
N TYR A 15 8.13 7.68 -17.29
CA TYR A 15 9.07 6.66 -16.85
C TYR A 15 9.04 5.55 -17.89
N ASN A 16 9.90 5.68 -18.90
CA ASN A 16 10.36 4.57 -19.69
C ASN A 16 11.09 3.64 -18.71
N HIS A 17 10.40 2.71 -18.10
CA HIS A 17 11.02 1.57 -17.46
C HIS A 17 11.60 0.67 -18.55
N THR A 18 12.75 1.05 -19.07
CA THR A 18 13.71 0.06 -19.51
C THR A 18 14.06 -0.74 -18.26
N PRO A 19 14.10 -2.08 -18.30
CA PRO A 19 14.64 -2.85 -17.18
C PRO A 19 16.08 -2.39 -16.99
N THR A 20 16.26 -1.47 -16.05
CA THR A 20 17.57 -1.03 -15.63
C THR A 20 18.16 -2.24 -14.94
N THR A 21 19.20 -2.81 -15.54
CA THR A 21 20.13 -3.69 -14.86
C THR A 21 20.71 -2.88 -13.71
N TRP A 22 20.07 -2.98 -12.55
CA TRP A 22 20.54 -2.40 -11.30
C TRP A 22 21.73 -3.20 -10.79
N LEU A 23 22.86 -3.08 -11.48
CA LEU A 23 24.14 -3.15 -10.86
C LEU A 23 24.75 -1.74 -11.02
N PRO A 24 24.74 -0.90 -9.95
CA PRO A 24 25.62 0.24 -9.98
C PRO A 24 27.02 -0.33 -10.25
N GLU A 25 27.75 0.27 -11.18
CA GLU A 25 29.20 0.09 -11.32
C GLU A 25 29.87 0.64 -10.03
N HIS A 26 29.52 0.03 -8.91
CA HIS A 26 30.33 0.17 -7.73
C HIS A 26 31.56 -0.71 -7.99
N ASN A 27 32.73 -0.07 -8.06
CA ASN A 27 34.04 -0.69 -7.98
C ASN A 27 34.17 -1.41 -6.62
N TYR A 28 33.31 -2.41 -6.37
CA TYR A 28 33.66 -3.45 -5.45
C TYR A 28 34.79 -4.23 -6.11
N PRO A 29 35.94 -4.44 -5.43
CA PRO A 29 36.92 -5.36 -5.95
C PRO A 29 36.14 -6.64 -6.28
N PRO A 30 36.38 -7.27 -7.43
CA PRO A 30 35.68 -8.50 -7.79
C PRO A 30 35.83 -9.42 -6.57
N HIS A 31 34.69 -9.71 -5.91
CA HIS A 31 34.70 -10.72 -4.86
C HIS A 31 35.17 -11.99 -5.53
N THR A 32 36.44 -12.32 -5.33
CA THR A 32 37.05 -13.54 -5.80
C THR A 32 36.46 -14.72 -5.03
N SER A 33 35.13 -14.90 -5.15
CA SER A 33 34.44 -16.13 -4.72
C SER A 33 34.89 -17.33 -5.51
N HIS A 34 35.64 -17.13 -6.60
CA HIS A 34 36.22 -18.20 -7.38
C HIS A 34 37.42 -18.92 -6.70
N GLU A 35 37.98 -18.36 -5.64
CA GLU A 35 39.17 -18.99 -5.00
C GLU A 35 38.86 -20.11 -3.99
N ARG A 36 37.54 -20.31 -3.61
CA ARG A 36 37.22 -21.37 -2.64
C ARG A 36 36.66 -22.66 -3.24
N GLY A 37 36.39 -22.70 -4.54
CA GLY A 37 35.89 -23.92 -5.19
C GLY A 37 34.55 -24.47 -4.64
N ILE A 38 33.80 -23.66 -3.89
CA ILE A 38 32.52 -24.07 -3.30
C ILE A 38 31.42 -23.73 -4.31
N THR A 39 31.03 -24.72 -5.09
CA THR A 39 29.79 -24.63 -5.86
C THR A 39 28.62 -24.75 -4.89
N PRO A 40 27.74 -23.75 -4.78
CA PRO A 40 26.58 -23.83 -3.89
C PRO A 40 25.70 -25.02 -4.30
N SER A 41 25.14 -25.71 -3.31
CA SER A 41 24.15 -26.75 -3.60
C SER A 41 22.90 -26.14 -4.25
N PRO A 42 22.08 -26.91 -5.00
CA PRO A 42 20.83 -26.41 -5.58
C PRO A 42 19.92 -25.74 -4.52
N VAL A 43 19.87 -26.28 -3.32
CA VAL A 43 19.09 -25.71 -2.20
C VAL A 43 19.65 -24.35 -1.78
N GLN A 44 20.97 -24.21 -1.65
CA GLN A 44 21.60 -22.92 -1.32
C GLN A 44 21.36 -21.88 -2.40
N SER A 45 21.43 -22.25 -3.67
CA SER A 45 21.12 -21.36 -4.79
C SER A 45 19.67 -20.91 -4.75
N GLN A 46 18.73 -21.78 -4.42
CA GLN A 46 17.31 -21.45 -4.26
C GLN A 46 17.08 -20.49 -3.07
N LEU A 47 17.73 -20.74 -1.94
CA LEU A 47 17.61 -19.86 -0.77
C LEU A 47 18.17 -18.46 -1.04
N CYS A 48 19.31 -18.36 -1.73
CA CYS A 48 19.87 -17.07 -2.16
C CYS A 48 18.88 -16.34 -3.10
N HIS A 49 18.28 -17.05 -4.04
CA HIS A 49 17.30 -16.46 -4.94
C HIS A 49 16.07 -15.91 -4.20
N ILE A 50 15.49 -16.69 -3.27
CA ILE A 50 14.38 -16.22 -2.43
C ILE A 50 14.77 -14.98 -1.62
N ALA A 51 15.97 -14.98 -1.02
CA ALA A 51 16.44 -13.84 -0.23
C ALA A 51 16.57 -12.57 -1.09
N LEU A 52 17.17 -12.67 -2.27
CA LEU A 52 17.34 -11.54 -3.18
C LEU A 52 15.99 -11.03 -3.68
N GLN A 53 15.10 -11.93 -4.14
CA GLN A 53 13.75 -11.55 -4.56
C GLN A 53 12.97 -10.83 -3.44
N SER A 54 13.07 -11.31 -2.20
CA SER A 54 12.38 -10.68 -1.08
C SER A 54 12.85 -9.25 -0.83
N ILE A 55 14.15 -9.00 -0.96
CA ILE A 55 14.72 -7.66 -0.80
C ILE A 55 14.37 -6.76 -1.99
N GLU A 56 14.45 -7.26 -3.23
CA GLU A 56 14.06 -6.52 -4.43
C GLU A 56 12.59 -6.05 -4.33
N ILE A 57 11.67 -6.93 -3.95
CA ILE A 57 10.27 -6.59 -3.75
C ILE A 57 10.09 -5.53 -2.64
N SER A 58 10.86 -5.61 -1.56
CA SER A 58 10.79 -4.59 -0.49
C SER A 58 11.30 -3.23 -0.96
N CYS A 59 12.32 -3.19 -1.83
CA CYS A 59 12.81 -1.96 -2.44
C CYS A 59 11.79 -1.37 -3.44
N ASP A 60 11.24 -2.23 -4.32
CA ASP A 60 10.20 -1.81 -5.28
C ASP A 60 8.98 -1.20 -4.55
N LEU A 61 8.59 -1.80 -3.41
CA LEU A 61 7.49 -1.29 -2.58
C LEU A 61 7.82 0.07 -1.95
N ALA A 62 9.06 0.29 -1.54
CA ALA A 62 9.52 1.56 -0.99
C ALA A 62 9.58 2.70 -2.03
N ASP A 63 9.61 2.37 -3.32
CA ASP A 63 9.58 3.35 -4.41
C ASP A 63 8.15 3.84 -4.73
N VAL A 64 7.11 3.19 -4.23
CA VAL A 64 5.71 3.61 -4.42
C VAL A 64 5.36 4.67 -3.37
N VAL A 65 5.13 5.90 -3.84
CA VAL A 65 4.90 7.07 -2.98
C VAL A 65 3.40 7.34 -2.83
N ARG A 66 2.96 7.54 -1.59
CA ARG A 66 1.57 7.78 -1.19
C ARG A 66 1.29 9.26 -0.97
N VAL A 67 0.00 9.61 -0.84
CA VAL A 67 -0.44 10.99 -0.54
C VAL A 67 -0.15 11.41 0.90
N PRO A 68 -0.39 10.59 1.95
CA PRO A 68 -0.15 11.00 3.32
C PRO A 68 1.29 11.43 3.58
N ARG A 69 1.48 12.36 4.53
CA ARG A 69 2.78 12.93 4.90
C ARG A 69 3.15 12.56 6.32
N ARG A 70 4.40 12.16 6.49
CA ARG A 70 4.99 11.91 7.81
C ARG A 70 5.19 13.23 8.60
N PRO A 71 5.47 13.16 9.91
CA PRO A 71 5.75 14.36 10.73
C PRO A 71 6.87 15.24 10.16
N GLY A 72 7.87 14.67 9.49
CA GLY A 72 8.95 15.40 8.82
C GLY A 72 8.54 16.15 7.54
N GLY A 73 7.34 15.86 7.02
CA GLY A 73 6.79 16.49 5.82
C GLY A 73 7.03 15.72 4.52
N GLU A 74 7.88 14.70 4.54
CA GLU A 74 8.03 13.79 3.40
C GLU A 74 6.79 12.92 3.24
N ARG A 75 6.50 12.53 2.01
CA ARG A 75 5.41 11.58 1.74
C ARG A 75 5.75 10.20 2.28
N GLU A 76 4.74 9.51 2.77
CA GLU A 76 4.81 8.09 3.09
C GLU A 76 5.03 7.28 1.81
N ASN A 77 5.71 6.13 1.91
CA ASN A 77 5.74 5.12 0.85
C ASN A 77 5.04 3.83 1.31
N ASP A 78 4.76 2.92 0.37
CA ASP A 78 3.99 1.71 0.65
C ASP A 78 4.71 0.73 1.59
N ALA A 79 6.05 0.74 1.65
CA ALA A 79 6.78 -0.07 2.63
C ALA A 79 6.60 0.48 4.05
N GLU A 80 6.63 1.80 4.23
CA GLU A 80 6.36 2.47 5.52
C GLU A 80 4.90 2.26 5.94
N HIS A 81 3.97 2.37 4.99
CA HIS A 81 2.55 2.11 5.22
C HIS A 81 2.31 0.66 5.66
N SER A 82 2.87 -0.31 4.92
CA SER A 82 2.76 -1.73 5.27
C SER A 82 3.37 -2.04 6.63
N TRP A 83 4.48 -1.39 6.99
CA TRP A 83 5.05 -1.50 8.34
C TRP A 83 4.08 -0.96 9.40
N SER A 84 3.50 0.21 9.17
CA SER A 84 2.53 0.83 10.09
C SER A 84 1.29 -0.04 10.27
N LEU A 85 0.79 -0.64 9.18
CA LEU A 85 -0.33 -1.59 9.25
C LEU A 85 0.04 -2.87 9.99
N ALA A 86 1.22 -3.42 9.73
CA ALA A 86 1.72 -4.62 10.41
C ALA A 86 1.96 -4.38 11.91
N ALA A 87 2.20 -3.15 12.33
CA ALA A 87 2.28 -2.78 13.74
C ALA A 87 0.89 -2.56 14.36
N LEU A 88 -0.03 -1.87 13.67
CA LEU A 88 -1.34 -1.49 14.22
C LEU A 88 -2.35 -2.64 14.23
N ALA A 89 -2.44 -3.40 13.14
CA ALA A 89 -3.51 -4.40 12.98
C ALA A 89 -3.48 -5.50 14.07
N PRO A 90 -2.34 -6.05 14.48
CA PRO A 90 -2.30 -7.01 15.60
C PRO A 90 -2.78 -6.43 16.93
N GLU A 91 -2.48 -5.15 17.21
CA GLU A 91 -2.91 -4.47 18.45
C GLU A 91 -4.44 -4.28 18.46
N LEU A 92 -5.02 -3.76 17.38
CA LEU A 92 -6.48 -3.62 17.26
C LEU A 92 -7.17 -4.99 17.28
N ARG A 93 -6.59 -5.98 16.62
CA ARG A 93 -7.07 -7.35 16.65
C ARG A 93 -7.07 -7.91 18.08
N ALA A 94 -6.00 -7.75 18.84
CA ALA A 94 -5.90 -8.26 20.20
C ALA A 94 -6.93 -7.61 21.15
N CYS A 95 -7.17 -6.30 20.98
CA CYS A 95 -8.10 -5.55 21.80
C CYS A 95 -9.57 -5.78 21.44
N LEU A 96 -9.90 -5.82 20.14
CA LEU A 96 -11.28 -5.76 19.67
C LEU A 96 -11.77 -7.10 19.11
N TYR A 97 -10.91 -7.84 18.42
CA TYR A 97 -11.27 -9.06 17.68
C TYR A 97 -10.32 -10.23 17.97
N PRO A 98 -10.17 -10.67 19.24
CA PRO A 98 -9.18 -11.66 19.65
C PRO A 98 -9.36 -13.05 19.02
N ARG A 99 -10.49 -13.29 18.36
CA ARG A 99 -10.77 -14.56 17.67
C ARG A 99 -10.15 -14.65 16.27
N LEU A 100 -9.78 -13.52 15.67
CA LEU A 100 -9.07 -13.53 14.40
C LEU A 100 -7.68 -14.12 14.56
N ASP A 101 -7.20 -14.83 13.55
CA ASP A 101 -5.87 -15.43 13.56
C ASP A 101 -4.79 -14.37 13.40
N ASN A 102 -3.89 -14.27 14.40
CA ASN A 102 -2.86 -13.24 14.43
C ASN A 102 -1.84 -13.37 13.29
N ASP A 103 -1.44 -14.59 12.98
CA ASP A 103 -0.39 -14.83 11.98
C ASP A 103 -0.92 -14.49 10.57
N THR A 104 -2.20 -14.79 10.33
CA THR A 104 -2.90 -14.41 9.10
C THR A 104 -3.06 -12.90 8.98
N VAL A 105 -3.46 -12.21 10.06
CA VAL A 105 -3.55 -10.73 10.09
C VAL A 105 -2.19 -10.11 9.79
N GLN A 106 -1.12 -10.60 10.44
CA GLN A 106 0.24 -10.11 10.23
C GLN A 106 0.72 -10.34 8.80
N GLN A 107 0.47 -11.54 8.24
CA GLN A 107 0.82 -11.85 6.86
C GLN A 107 0.11 -10.92 5.88
N PHE A 108 -1.21 -10.72 6.05
CA PHE A 108 -2.00 -9.87 5.17
C PHE A 108 -1.57 -8.39 5.26
N ALA A 109 -1.31 -7.89 6.46
CA ALA A 109 -0.79 -6.53 6.66
C ALA A 109 0.57 -6.31 5.97
N THR A 110 1.39 -7.36 5.86
CA THR A 110 2.70 -7.26 5.19
C THR A 110 2.61 -7.25 3.66
N VAL A 111 1.58 -7.89 3.07
CA VAL A 111 1.52 -8.12 1.61
C VAL A 111 0.46 -7.30 0.89
N HIS A 112 -0.39 -6.56 1.61
CA HIS A 112 -1.61 -5.95 1.05
C HIS A 112 -1.35 -4.90 -0.03
N GLU A 113 -0.21 -4.20 0.00
CA GLU A 113 0.16 -3.16 -0.98
C GLU A 113 1.07 -3.69 -2.11
N LEU A 114 1.40 -4.98 -2.14
CA LEU A 114 2.33 -5.49 -3.16
C LEU A 114 1.83 -5.27 -4.60
N LEU A 115 0.52 -5.20 -4.84
CA LEU A 115 -0.01 -4.91 -6.18
C LEU A 115 0.34 -3.51 -6.66
N GLU A 116 0.51 -2.55 -5.73
CA GLU A 116 0.84 -1.17 -6.06
C GLU A 116 2.24 -1.04 -6.71
N ILE A 117 3.14 -2.00 -6.49
CA ILE A 117 4.42 -2.08 -7.24
C ILE A 117 4.19 -2.10 -8.76
N ALA A 118 3.10 -2.74 -9.18
CA ALA A 118 2.79 -2.93 -10.60
C ALA A 118 1.85 -1.85 -11.16
N THR A 119 1.02 -1.25 -10.32
CA THR A 119 -0.06 -0.33 -10.70
C THR A 119 0.22 1.11 -10.31
N GLY A 120 1.07 1.34 -9.32
CA GLY A 120 1.23 2.61 -8.63
C GLY A 120 -0.01 2.96 -7.80
N ASP A 121 0.16 3.76 -6.76
CA ASP A 121 -0.96 4.31 -5.97
C ASP A 121 -1.69 5.39 -6.81
N VAL A 122 -2.53 4.97 -7.75
CA VAL A 122 -3.28 5.86 -8.66
C VAL A 122 -4.71 6.02 -8.18
N ALA A 123 -5.05 7.23 -7.73
CA ALA A 123 -6.42 7.59 -7.40
C ALA A 123 -7.37 7.36 -8.61
N THR A 124 -8.47 6.65 -8.38
CA THR A 124 -9.45 6.25 -9.41
C THR A 124 -10.58 7.27 -9.62
N PHE A 125 -10.43 8.50 -9.12
CA PHE A 125 -11.45 9.54 -9.24
C PHE A 125 -11.52 10.08 -10.67
N ASP A 126 -12.74 10.19 -11.22
CA ASP A 126 -13.09 10.82 -12.52
C ASP A 126 -12.67 10.08 -13.81
N LEU A 127 -12.48 8.76 -13.78
CA LEU A 127 -12.24 7.99 -15.00
C LEU A 127 -13.55 7.69 -15.75
N THR A 128 -13.54 7.84 -17.08
CA THR A 128 -14.62 7.37 -17.94
C THR A 128 -14.70 5.83 -17.91
N PRO A 129 -15.86 5.21 -18.23
CA PRO A 129 -15.98 3.75 -18.25
C PRO A 129 -14.95 3.05 -19.15
N VAL A 130 -14.56 3.68 -20.26
CA VAL A 130 -13.53 3.14 -21.18
C VAL A 130 -12.15 3.19 -20.53
N GLN A 131 -11.79 4.33 -19.93
CA GLN A 131 -10.51 4.48 -19.21
C GLN A 131 -10.42 3.51 -18.03
N LEU A 132 -11.52 3.32 -17.30
CA LEU A 132 -11.60 2.35 -16.21
C LEU A 132 -11.36 0.91 -16.71
N SER A 133 -11.98 0.53 -17.83
CA SER A 133 -11.78 -0.81 -18.42
C SER A 133 -10.33 -1.03 -18.87
N ILE A 134 -9.71 -0.03 -19.50
CA ILE A 134 -8.30 -0.11 -19.93
C ILE A 134 -7.37 -0.21 -18.68
N LYS A 135 -7.65 0.61 -17.66
CA LYS A 135 -6.91 0.57 -16.40
C LYS A 135 -6.99 -0.82 -15.79
N GLN A 136 -8.18 -1.39 -15.63
CA GLN A 136 -8.38 -2.74 -15.08
C GLN A 136 -7.63 -3.84 -15.86
N GLN A 137 -7.61 -3.76 -17.18
CA GLN A 137 -6.85 -4.71 -18.00
C GLN A 137 -5.34 -4.59 -17.78
N ASN A 138 -4.82 -3.36 -17.72
CA ASN A 138 -3.42 -3.11 -17.48
C ASN A 138 -3.01 -3.58 -16.07
N GLU A 139 -3.84 -3.31 -15.07
CA GLU A 139 -3.65 -3.76 -13.68
C GLU A 139 -3.63 -5.29 -13.59
N GLN A 140 -4.55 -5.98 -14.26
CA GLN A 140 -4.57 -7.45 -14.29
C GLN A 140 -3.30 -8.02 -14.92
N GLN A 141 -2.84 -7.46 -16.03
CA GLN A 141 -1.60 -7.90 -16.68
C GLN A 141 -0.37 -7.62 -15.82
N ALA A 142 -0.30 -6.44 -15.21
CA ALA A 142 0.78 -6.05 -14.31
C ALA A 142 0.80 -6.93 -13.05
N ALA A 143 -0.37 -7.18 -12.43
CA ALA A 143 -0.51 -8.08 -11.31
C ALA A 143 -0.04 -9.51 -11.64
N HIS A 144 -0.40 -10.04 -12.83
CA HIS A 144 0.06 -11.36 -13.25
C HIS A 144 1.58 -11.45 -13.35
N THR A 145 2.23 -10.42 -13.91
CA THR A 145 3.70 -10.35 -14.02
C THR A 145 4.35 -10.26 -12.64
N LEU A 146 3.79 -9.44 -11.75
CA LEU A 146 4.29 -9.30 -10.38
C LEU A 146 4.19 -10.62 -9.61
N LEU A 147 3.05 -11.31 -9.69
CA LEU A 147 2.84 -12.59 -9.00
C LEU A 147 3.90 -13.64 -9.38
N GLN A 148 4.44 -13.60 -10.60
CA GLN A 148 5.52 -14.50 -11.02
C GLN A 148 6.87 -14.14 -10.39
N ARG A 149 7.08 -12.88 -10.00
CA ARG A 149 8.29 -12.39 -9.33
C ARG A 149 8.27 -12.61 -7.82
N LEU A 150 7.07 -12.79 -7.22
CA LEU A 150 6.95 -12.91 -5.77
C LEU A 150 7.48 -14.25 -5.26
N PRO A 151 8.23 -14.26 -4.15
CA PRO A 151 8.51 -15.46 -3.38
C PRO A 151 7.23 -16.21 -3.02
N PRO A 152 7.25 -17.55 -2.93
CA PRO A 152 6.03 -18.36 -2.81
C PRO A 152 5.10 -17.96 -1.64
N VAL A 153 5.66 -17.62 -0.49
CA VAL A 153 4.88 -17.25 0.71
C VAL A 153 4.22 -15.89 0.54
N MET A 154 4.94 -14.91 -0.04
CA MET A 154 4.37 -13.59 -0.34
C MET A 154 3.24 -13.70 -1.37
N ARG A 155 3.45 -14.46 -2.44
CA ARG A 155 2.42 -14.71 -3.46
C ARG A 155 1.16 -15.31 -2.86
N GLN A 156 1.31 -16.40 -2.11
CA GLN A 156 0.17 -17.06 -1.47
C GLN A 156 -0.56 -16.12 -0.49
N GLY A 157 0.19 -15.33 0.28
CA GLY A 157 -0.38 -14.33 1.19
C GLY A 157 -1.20 -13.28 0.43
N LEU A 158 -0.64 -12.72 -0.65
CA LEU A 158 -1.32 -11.74 -1.48
C LEU A 158 -2.58 -12.30 -2.14
N GLU A 159 -2.51 -13.48 -2.77
CA GLU A 159 -3.67 -14.14 -3.39
C GLU A 159 -4.81 -14.39 -2.38
N ARG A 160 -4.47 -14.84 -1.17
CA ARG A 160 -5.44 -15.03 -0.09
C ARG A 160 -6.04 -13.70 0.41
N TYR A 161 -5.21 -12.66 0.53
CA TYR A 161 -5.67 -11.34 0.92
C TYR A 161 -6.62 -10.75 -0.13
N GLU A 162 -6.24 -10.76 -1.40
CA GLU A 162 -7.06 -10.21 -2.50
C GLU A 162 -8.39 -10.93 -2.69
N ALA A 163 -8.47 -12.21 -2.38
CA ALA A 163 -9.71 -12.97 -2.41
C ALA A 163 -10.78 -12.44 -1.43
N GLN A 164 -10.40 -11.72 -0.38
CA GLN A 164 -11.28 -11.09 0.63
C GLN A 164 -12.37 -12.02 1.20
N ASN A 165 -12.10 -13.31 1.21
CA ASN A 165 -13.07 -14.34 1.62
C ASN A 165 -12.94 -14.77 3.08
N THR A 166 -11.96 -14.23 3.82
CA THR A 166 -11.76 -14.50 5.24
C THR A 166 -12.02 -13.24 6.09
N PRO A 167 -12.43 -13.37 7.35
CA PRO A 167 -12.61 -12.22 8.22
C PRO A 167 -11.31 -11.47 8.48
N GLU A 168 -10.14 -12.16 8.51
CA GLU A 168 -8.83 -11.52 8.66
C GLU A 168 -8.51 -10.60 7.47
N ALA A 169 -8.81 -11.02 6.24
CA ALA A 169 -8.56 -10.20 5.05
C ALA A 169 -9.42 -8.93 5.06
N ARG A 170 -10.71 -9.05 5.41
CA ARG A 170 -11.62 -7.91 5.52
C ARG A 170 -11.26 -7.00 6.70
N PHE A 171 -10.80 -7.59 7.82
CA PHE A 171 -10.30 -6.84 8.96
C PHE A 171 -9.08 -6.01 8.61
N VAL A 172 -8.06 -6.60 7.98
CA VAL A 172 -6.86 -5.89 7.53
C VAL A 172 -7.22 -4.78 6.55
N ARG A 173 -8.15 -5.03 5.61
CA ARG A 173 -8.64 -4.00 4.68
C ARG A 173 -9.39 -2.86 5.39
N ALA A 174 -10.07 -3.13 6.50
CA ALA A 174 -10.70 -2.09 7.30
C ALA A 174 -9.64 -1.26 8.05
N VAL A 175 -8.67 -1.91 8.69
CA VAL A 175 -7.58 -1.20 9.41
C VAL A 175 -6.71 -0.38 8.45
N ASP A 176 -6.44 -0.89 7.23
CA ASP A 176 -5.75 -0.14 6.17
C ASP A 176 -6.42 1.23 5.89
N LYS A 177 -7.75 1.30 5.87
CA LYS A 177 -8.47 2.58 5.67
C LYS A 177 -8.42 3.52 6.89
N ILE A 178 -8.08 3.02 8.07
CA ILE A 178 -7.87 3.84 9.28
C ILE A 178 -6.50 4.54 9.24
N LEU A 179 -5.50 3.89 8.69
CA LEU A 179 -4.11 4.39 8.72
C LEU A 179 -3.92 5.78 8.10
N PRO A 180 -4.45 6.10 6.91
CA PRO A 180 -4.29 7.45 6.34
C PRO A 180 -4.80 8.55 7.27
N VAL A 181 -5.96 8.35 7.91
CA VAL A 181 -6.52 9.31 8.88
C VAL A 181 -5.62 9.43 10.09
N ALA A 182 -5.12 8.33 10.62
CA ALA A 182 -4.17 8.34 11.73
C ALA A 182 -2.84 9.02 11.34
N MET A 183 -2.35 8.80 10.12
CA MET A 183 -1.16 9.46 9.59
C MET A 183 -1.36 10.96 9.43
N ASP A 184 -2.53 11.41 8.98
CA ASP A 184 -2.86 12.82 8.89
C ASP A 184 -2.87 13.51 10.26
N ILE A 185 -3.33 12.83 11.31
CA ILE A 185 -3.30 13.36 12.70
C ILE A 185 -1.86 13.49 13.22
N VAL A 186 -1.02 12.49 13.04
CA VAL A 186 0.35 12.49 13.59
C VAL A 186 1.36 13.19 12.69
N GLY A 187 1.05 13.30 11.40
CA GLY A 187 1.87 13.85 10.36
C GLY A 187 1.55 15.29 10.01
N GLN A 188 1.56 15.61 8.72
CA GLN A 188 1.23 16.94 8.22
C GLN A 188 -0.08 16.93 7.40
N GLY A 189 -1.14 16.35 7.96
CA GLY A 189 -2.43 16.18 7.31
C GLY A 189 -3.07 17.49 6.86
N VAL A 190 -2.88 18.60 7.57
CA VAL A 190 -3.35 19.93 7.12
C VAL A 190 -2.78 20.26 5.72
N ARG A 191 -1.48 19.95 5.48
CA ARG A 191 -0.88 20.16 4.17
C ARG A 191 -1.48 19.21 3.12
N VAL A 192 -1.76 17.97 3.48
CA VAL A 192 -2.41 16.99 2.59
C VAL A 192 -3.80 17.50 2.20
N VAL A 193 -4.58 17.96 3.18
CA VAL A 193 -5.93 18.48 2.97
C VAL A 193 -5.94 19.72 2.05
N GLU A 194 -5.02 20.65 2.27
CA GLU A 194 -4.94 21.89 1.51
C GLU A 194 -4.26 21.72 0.14
N GLU A 195 -3.10 21.07 0.10
CA GLU A 195 -2.24 21.01 -1.09
C GLU A 195 -2.68 19.89 -2.06
N ASP A 196 -3.07 18.73 -1.51
CA ASP A 196 -3.36 17.55 -2.32
C ASP A 196 -4.86 17.40 -2.62
N TYR A 197 -5.74 17.72 -1.66
CA TYR A 197 -7.20 17.63 -1.85
C TYR A 197 -7.88 18.97 -2.11
N GLY A 198 -7.18 20.09 -1.96
CA GLY A 198 -7.69 21.42 -2.27
C GLY A 198 -8.83 21.88 -1.35
N ILE A 199 -8.99 21.28 -0.16
CA ILE A 199 -9.98 21.64 0.85
C ILE A 199 -9.54 22.93 1.54
N LYS A 200 -10.40 23.93 1.56
CA LYS A 200 -10.02 25.31 1.95
C LYS A 200 -10.62 25.78 3.27
N ASN A 201 -11.56 25.05 3.82
CA ASN A 201 -12.24 25.46 5.04
C ASN A 201 -12.80 24.25 5.80
N LEU A 202 -13.12 24.49 7.08
CA LEU A 202 -13.62 23.47 7.99
C LEU A 202 -14.92 22.80 7.50
N ALA A 203 -15.81 23.53 6.84
CA ALA A 203 -17.08 22.97 6.39
C ALA A 203 -16.87 21.97 5.23
N GLU A 204 -15.92 22.25 4.32
CA GLU A 204 -15.52 21.32 3.27
C GLU A 204 -14.84 20.09 3.86
N LEU A 205 -13.98 20.26 4.86
CA LEU A 205 -13.33 19.17 5.56
C LEU A 205 -14.33 18.26 6.26
N GLN A 206 -15.24 18.83 7.03
CA GLN A 206 -16.31 18.08 7.70
C GLN A 206 -17.17 17.30 6.70
N ALA A 207 -17.57 17.93 5.60
CA ALA A 207 -18.35 17.24 4.56
C ALA A 207 -17.57 16.09 3.89
N ALA A 208 -16.26 16.21 3.76
CA ALA A 208 -15.40 15.13 3.26
C ALA A 208 -15.31 13.99 4.28
N HIS A 209 -15.09 14.30 5.55
CA HIS A 209 -15.04 13.32 6.64
C HIS A 209 -16.37 12.59 6.80
N ASP A 210 -17.51 13.28 6.75
CA ASP A 210 -18.84 12.67 6.86
C ASP A 210 -19.04 11.60 5.76
N LYS A 211 -18.65 11.89 4.52
CA LYS A 211 -18.71 10.93 3.41
C LYS A 211 -17.80 9.72 3.61
N LEU A 212 -16.59 9.96 4.11
CA LEU A 212 -15.63 8.88 4.38
C LEU A 212 -16.12 7.99 5.53
N ILE A 213 -16.66 8.56 6.60
CA ILE A 213 -17.25 7.83 7.73
C ILE A 213 -18.46 7.01 7.26
N GLU A 214 -19.34 7.60 6.45
CA GLU A 214 -20.51 6.90 5.89
C GLU A 214 -20.06 5.71 5.02
N SER A 215 -19.12 5.92 4.11
CA SER A 215 -18.56 4.88 3.23
C SER A 215 -17.89 3.76 4.04
N PHE A 216 -17.09 4.10 5.03
CA PHE A 216 -16.45 3.12 5.91
C PHE A 216 -17.49 2.30 6.67
N THR A 217 -18.47 2.98 7.25
CA THR A 217 -19.55 2.34 8.05
C THR A 217 -20.40 1.40 7.18
N GLN A 218 -20.76 1.83 5.97
CA GLN A 218 -21.49 0.98 5.03
C GLN A 218 -20.73 -0.28 4.66
N ARG A 219 -19.41 -0.16 4.48
CA ARG A 219 -18.58 -1.26 4.01
C ARG A 219 -18.18 -2.22 5.12
N PHE A 220 -17.84 -1.71 6.29
CA PHE A 220 -17.20 -2.48 7.35
C PHE A 220 -18.00 -2.50 8.66
N GLY A 221 -18.90 -1.56 8.89
CA GLY A 221 -19.56 -1.36 10.17
C GLY A 221 -20.44 -2.51 10.65
N THR A 222 -20.97 -3.35 9.75
CA THR A 222 -21.72 -4.54 10.15
C THR A 222 -20.81 -5.64 10.73
N GLU A 223 -19.63 -5.81 10.16
CA GLU A 223 -18.69 -6.87 10.59
C GLU A 223 -17.73 -6.37 11.66
N PHE A 224 -17.33 -5.11 11.61
CA PHE A 224 -16.35 -4.48 12.49
C PHE A 224 -16.86 -3.14 13.06
N PRO A 225 -17.93 -3.16 13.89
CA PRO A 225 -18.56 -1.93 14.38
C PRO A 225 -17.60 -1.06 15.22
N GLU A 226 -16.71 -1.68 16.01
CA GLU A 226 -15.73 -0.94 16.82
C GLU A 226 -14.68 -0.24 15.96
N LEU A 227 -14.32 -0.80 14.79
CA LEU A 227 -13.45 -0.10 13.85
C LEU A 227 -14.17 1.07 13.17
N ALA A 228 -15.48 0.97 12.91
CA ALA A 228 -16.25 2.09 12.37
C ALA A 228 -16.35 3.24 13.38
N GLU A 229 -16.53 2.93 14.66
CA GLU A 229 -16.49 3.91 15.74
C GLU A 229 -15.10 4.55 15.88
N LEU A 230 -14.03 3.75 15.84
CA LEU A 230 -12.65 4.24 15.88
C LEU A 230 -12.38 5.18 14.69
N TYR A 231 -12.77 4.78 13.47
CA TYR A 231 -12.59 5.59 12.27
C TYR A 231 -13.27 6.96 12.41
N ALA A 232 -14.53 6.98 12.84
CA ALA A 232 -15.28 8.22 13.06
C ALA A 232 -14.61 9.11 14.11
N ASN A 233 -14.18 8.52 15.23
CA ASN A 233 -13.48 9.28 16.29
C ASN A 233 -12.18 9.89 15.81
N LEU A 234 -11.38 9.16 15.01
CA LEU A 234 -10.13 9.70 14.43
C LEU A 234 -10.43 10.81 13.42
N ALA A 235 -11.41 10.63 12.53
CA ALA A 235 -11.77 11.64 11.54
C ALA A 235 -12.24 12.96 12.16
N TYR A 236 -12.90 12.93 13.33
CA TYR A 236 -13.29 14.14 14.06
C TYR A 236 -12.18 14.71 14.96
N HIS A 237 -11.07 13.99 15.16
CA HIS A 237 -9.89 14.49 15.88
C HIS A 237 -8.98 15.34 15.00
N PHE A 238 -9.10 15.20 13.70
CA PHE A 238 -8.38 15.96 12.70
C PHE A 238 -9.07 17.29 12.38
#